data_75fe46ccf8cdc0e6fa84bcbcba4ba2a8
#
_entry.id   75fe46ccf8cdc0e6fa84bcbcba4ba2a8
#
_cell.length_a   1.000
_cell.length_b   1.000
_cell.length_c   1.000
_cell.angle_alpha   90.00
_cell.angle_beta   90.00
_cell.angle_gamma   90.00
#
_symmetry.space_group_name_H-M   'P 1'
#
loop_
_entity.id
_entity.type
_entity.pdbx_description
1 polymer ?
#
loop_
_entity_poly.entity_id
_entity_poly.type
_entity_poly.pdbx_seq_one_letter_code
_entity_poly.pdbx_strand_id
1 'polypeptide(L)'
;MVNWNIVYTKQAQGDAKKLKSAGLKEKALGILEILEKNPFQNPPPYEKLVGDLKGSYSRRINIQHRIVYQVYENIKTVKVIRIWTHYK
;
A
#
# COMPACT_ATOMS: atom_id res chain seq x y z
N MET A 1 -19.40 -11.24 -2.06
CA MET A 1 -18.51 -10.26 -1.68
C MET A 1 -17.46 -10.03 -2.68
N VAL A 2 -17.16 -8.80 -2.95
CA VAL A 2 -16.19 -8.46 -3.95
C VAL A 2 -14.90 -8.08 -3.28
N ASN A 3 -13.83 -8.77 -3.62
CA ASN A 3 -12.52 -8.38 -3.15
C ASN A 3 -11.80 -7.64 -4.26
N TRP A 4 -10.94 -6.73 -3.85
CA TRP A 4 -10.14 -5.99 -4.81
C TRP A 4 -8.89 -6.80 -5.14
N ASN A 5 -8.48 -6.77 -6.39
CA ASN A 5 -7.24 -7.41 -6.79
C ASN A 5 -6.08 -6.53 -6.35
N ILE A 6 -5.03 -7.14 -5.86
CA ILE A 6 -3.83 -6.40 -5.46
C ILE A 6 -2.71 -6.82 -6.41
N VAL A 7 -2.12 -5.85 -7.09
CA VAL A 7 -0.97 -6.11 -7.96
C VAL A 7 0.21 -5.29 -7.46
N TYR A 8 1.41 -5.71 -7.80
CA TYR A 8 2.62 -5.10 -7.28
C TYR A 8 3.58 -4.76 -8.41
N THR A 9 4.21 -3.58 -8.32
CA THR A 9 5.30 -3.26 -9.23
C THR A 9 6.54 -4.05 -8.85
N LYS A 10 7.52 -4.09 -9.71
CA LYS A 10 8.78 -4.73 -9.39
C LYS A 10 9.43 -4.08 -8.18
N GLN A 11 9.35 -2.78 -8.08
CA GLN A 11 9.91 -2.06 -6.94
C GLN A 11 9.21 -2.48 -5.65
N ALA A 12 7.88 -2.62 -5.69
CA ALA A 12 7.15 -3.04 -4.52
C ALA A 12 7.52 -4.46 -4.10
N GLN A 13 7.76 -5.33 -5.07
CA GLN A 13 8.18 -6.70 -4.76
C GLN A 13 9.53 -6.72 -4.07
N GLY A 14 10.47 -5.89 -4.52
CA GLY A 14 11.75 -5.76 -3.87
C GLY A 14 11.64 -5.19 -2.47
N ASP A 15 10.76 -4.20 -2.32
CA ASP A 15 10.51 -3.58 -1.02
C ASP A 15 9.94 -4.60 -0.03
N ALA A 16 9.08 -5.49 -0.51
CA ALA A 16 8.47 -6.50 0.35
C ALA A 16 9.52 -7.41 0.97
N LYS A 17 10.57 -7.72 0.23
CA LYS A 17 11.66 -8.52 0.77
C LYS A 17 12.37 -7.80 1.90
N LYS A 18 12.53 -6.50 1.77
CA LYS A 18 13.16 -5.70 2.82
C LYS A 18 12.29 -5.64 4.07
N LEU A 19 10.97 -5.57 3.88
CA LEU A 19 10.06 -5.58 5.02
C LEU A 19 10.17 -6.87 5.80
N LYS A 20 10.30 -7.98 5.10
CA LYS A 20 10.43 -9.27 5.76
C LYS A 20 11.69 -9.28 6.63
N SER A 21 12.79 -8.78 6.09
CA SER A 21 14.04 -8.71 6.85
C SER A 21 13.92 -7.78 8.06
N ALA A 22 13.10 -6.75 7.95
CA ALA A 22 12.93 -5.79 9.04
C ALA A 22 11.88 -6.22 10.07
N GLY A 23 11.28 -7.40 9.89
CA GLY A 23 10.27 -7.88 10.84
C GLY A 23 8.92 -7.19 10.71
N LEU A 24 8.64 -6.57 9.58
CA LEU A 24 7.41 -5.83 9.39
C LEU A 24 6.40 -6.54 8.50
N LYS A 25 6.68 -7.77 8.14
CA LYS A 25 5.83 -8.48 7.19
C LYS A 25 4.39 -8.59 7.66
N GLU A 26 4.18 -8.92 8.90
CA GLU A 26 2.82 -9.12 9.41
C GLU A 26 2.01 -7.84 9.43
N LYS A 27 2.66 -6.74 9.82
CA LYS A 27 1.98 -5.46 9.80
C LYS A 27 1.60 -5.05 8.39
N ALA A 28 2.50 -5.29 7.44
CA ALA A 28 2.22 -4.97 6.04
C ALA A 28 1.08 -5.84 5.50
N LEU A 29 1.06 -7.12 5.86
CA LEU A 29 -0.02 -8.01 5.43
C LEU A 29 -1.37 -7.54 5.97
N GLY A 30 -1.39 -7.04 7.20
CA GLY A 30 -2.63 -6.50 7.76
C GLY A 30 -3.18 -5.34 6.95
N ILE A 31 -2.29 -4.44 6.52
CA ILE A 31 -2.69 -3.31 5.69
C ILE A 31 -3.17 -3.81 4.31
N LEU A 32 -2.47 -4.77 3.74
CA LEU A 32 -2.85 -5.31 2.43
C LEU A 32 -4.22 -5.99 2.48
N GLU A 33 -4.54 -6.65 3.58
CA GLU A 33 -5.85 -7.24 3.76
C GLU A 33 -6.95 -6.17 3.77
N ILE A 34 -6.67 -5.03 4.39
CA ILE A 34 -7.61 -3.93 4.39
C ILE A 34 -7.82 -3.41 2.97
N LEU A 35 -6.73 -3.26 2.21
CA LEU A 35 -6.83 -2.80 0.83
C LEU A 35 -7.63 -3.76 -0.02
N GLU A 36 -7.50 -5.04 0.27
CA GLU A 36 -8.23 -6.06 -0.48
C GLU A 36 -9.72 -5.97 -0.24
N LYS A 37 -10.12 -5.61 0.94
CA LYS A 37 -11.54 -5.50 1.29
C LYS A 37 -12.10 -4.15 0.88
N ASN A 38 -11.39 -3.08 1.18
CA ASN A 38 -11.84 -1.73 0.87
C ASN A 38 -10.65 -0.78 0.93
N PRO A 39 -10.09 -0.40 -0.21
CA PRO A 39 -8.89 0.46 -0.22
C PRO A 39 -9.12 1.85 0.36
N PHE A 40 -10.38 2.23 0.58
CA PHE A 40 -10.68 3.53 1.15
C PHE A 40 -11.16 3.44 2.59
N GLN A 41 -11.01 2.28 3.21
CA GLN A 41 -11.46 2.11 4.59
C GLN A 41 -10.71 3.04 5.54
N ASN A 42 -11.43 3.66 6.45
CA ASN A 42 -10.88 4.57 7.44
C ASN A 42 -11.68 4.38 8.73
N PRO A 43 -11.09 4.04 9.88
CA PRO A 43 -9.67 3.77 10.08
C PRO A 43 -9.23 2.44 9.50
N PRO A 44 -7.95 2.23 9.30
CA PRO A 44 -6.85 3.16 9.60
C PRO A 44 -6.78 4.28 8.57
N PRO A 45 -6.19 5.42 8.93
CA PRO A 45 -6.16 6.55 8.02
C PRO A 45 -5.26 6.32 6.82
N TYR A 46 -5.56 6.99 5.74
CA TYR A 46 -4.70 7.02 4.58
C TYR A 46 -4.59 8.46 4.10
N GLU A 47 -3.58 8.73 3.30
CA GLU A 47 -3.34 10.08 2.80
C GLU A 47 -3.32 10.10 1.30
N LYS A 48 -3.84 11.14 0.72
CA LYS A 48 -3.68 11.38 -0.71
C LYS A 48 -2.35 12.07 -0.92
N LEU A 49 -1.61 11.61 -1.90
CA LEU A 49 -0.31 12.18 -2.18
C LEU A 49 -0.40 13.24 -3.26
N VAL A 50 0.56 14.17 -3.22
CA VAL A 50 0.59 15.28 -4.17
C VAL A 50 1.95 15.27 -4.85
N GLY A 51 2.16 16.16 -5.81
CA GLY A 51 3.41 16.26 -6.52
C GLY A 51 3.57 15.10 -7.49
N ASP A 52 4.76 14.54 -7.53
CA ASP A 52 5.06 13.46 -8.46
C ASP A 52 4.23 12.22 -8.24
N LEU A 53 3.71 12.05 -7.03
CA LEU A 53 2.91 10.89 -6.71
C LEU A 53 1.42 11.19 -6.69
N LYS A 54 1.02 12.30 -7.31
CA LYS A 54 -0.38 12.68 -7.39
C LYS A 54 -1.19 11.54 -7.97
N GLY A 55 -2.34 11.29 -7.39
CA GLY A 55 -3.18 10.18 -7.80
C GLY A 55 -2.92 8.91 -7.03
N SER A 56 -1.93 8.93 -6.13
CA SER A 56 -1.62 7.79 -5.30
C SER A 56 -2.03 8.07 -3.86
N TYR A 57 -2.08 7.00 -3.06
CA TYR A 57 -2.41 7.08 -1.65
C TYR A 57 -1.34 6.39 -0.85
N SER A 58 -1.23 6.71 0.42
CA SER A 58 -0.31 5.99 1.30
C SER A 58 -0.97 5.63 2.61
N ARG A 59 -0.55 4.51 3.18
CA ARG A 59 -0.94 4.11 4.53
C ARG A 59 0.30 3.76 5.31
N ARG A 60 0.32 4.11 6.59
CA ARG A 60 1.47 3.79 7.43
C ARG A 60 1.47 2.35 7.83
N ILE A 61 2.64 1.74 7.78
CA ILE A 61 2.88 0.44 8.40
C ILE A 61 3.39 0.70 9.81
N ASN A 62 4.31 1.64 9.95
CA ASN A 62 4.78 2.11 11.24
C ASN A 62 5.27 3.55 11.06
N ILE A 63 6.02 4.07 12.01
CA ILE A 63 6.48 5.45 11.93
C ILE A 63 7.28 5.74 10.67
N GLN A 64 8.05 4.78 10.21
CA GLN A 64 8.94 5.01 9.08
C GLN A 64 8.50 4.41 7.78
N HIS A 65 7.68 3.40 7.81
CA HIS A 65 7.35 2.63 6.61
C HIS A 65 5.91 2.85 6.17
N ARG A 66 5.71 2.93 4.86
CA ARG A 66 4.39 3.15 4.29
C ARG A 66 4.17 2.26 3.07
N ILE A 67 2.92 2.02 2.77
CA ILE A 67 2.52 1.39 1.51
C ILE A 67 1.96 2.49 0.63
N VAL A 68 2.53 2.65 -0.55
CA VAL A 68 2.07 3.63 -1.53
C VAL A 68 1.36 2.87 -2.64
N TYR A 69 0.13 3.27 -2.96
CA TYR A 69 -0.69 2.51 -3.89
C TYR A 69 -1.61 3.42 -4.71
N GLN A 70 -2.09 2.89 -5.82
CA GLN A 70 -3.08 3.56 -6.64
C GLN A 70 -4.31 2.67 -6.71
N VAL A 71 -5.49 3.27 -6.83
CA VAL A 71 -6.75 2.54 -6.86
C VAL A 71 -7.41 2.74 -8.21
N TYR A 72 -7.70 1.63 -8.88
CA TYR A 72 -8.39 1.67 -10.17
C TYR A 72 -9.78 1.08 -9.96
N GLU A 73 -10.74 1.94 -9.74
CA GLU A 73 -12.08 1.51 -9.34
C GLU A 73 -12.83 0.78 -10.43
N ASN A 74 -12.61 1.16 -11.67
CA ASN A 74 -13.33 0.54 -12.78
C ASN A 74 -12.95 -0.93 -12.98
N ILE A 75 -11.78 -1.33 -12.54
CA ILE A 75 -11.37 -2.72 -12.65
C ILE A 75 -11.12 -3.35 -11.27
N LYS A 76 -11.53 -2.68 -10.23
CA LYS A 76 -11.44 -3.19 -8.84
C LYS A 76 -10.04 -3.69 -8.53
N THR A 77 -9.04 -2.88 -8.84
CA THR A 77 -7.64 -3.25 -8.66
C THR A 77 -6.90 -2.19 -7.87
N VAL A 78 -6.05 -2.63 -6.96
CA VAL A 78 -5.14 -1.76 -6.23
C VAL A 78 -3.72 -2.11 -6.68
N LYS A 79 -2.98 -1.13 -7.15
CA LYS A 79 -1.62 -1.33 -7.60
C LYS A 79 -0.69 -0.78 -6.53
N VAL A 80 0.06 -1.66 -5.89
CA VAL A 80 1.04 -1.25 -4.87
C VAL A 80 2.30 -0.84 -5.58
N ILE A 81 2.64 0.45 -5.45
CA ILE A 81 3.78 1.02 -6.15
C ILE A 81 5.06 0.86 -5.34
N ARG A 82 5.00 1.12 -4.06
CA ARG A 82 6.14 0.96 -3.17
C ARG A 82 5.63 0.50 -1.82
N ILE A 83 6.45 -0.28 -1.11
CA ILE A 83 6.10 -0.65 0.24
C ILE A 83 7.28 -0.23 1.08
N TRP A 84 7.46 1.13 1.44
CA TRP A 84 8.51 1.41 2.25
C TRP A 84 8.70 2.83 2.43
N THR A 85 9.56 3.39 2.68
CA THR A 85 9.94 4.00 3.46
C THR A 85 10.37 5.23 3.44
N HIS A 86 11.01 5.69 3.25
CA HIS A 86 11.65 6.75 3.34
C HIS A 86 11.43 7.55 2.25
N TYR A 87 10.28 7.81 1.78
CA TYR A 87 10.28 8.74 0.79
C TYR A 87 10.18 10.04 1.41
N LYS A 88 10.77 10.94 0.93
CA LYS A 88 10.68 12.23 1.40
C LYS A 88 9.93 13.06 0.55
#